data_2fe16ce346dd27d11228b893cfe5f07f
#
_entry.id   2fe16ce346dd27d11228b893cfe5f07f
#
_cell.length_a   1.000
_cell.length_b   1.000
_cell.length_c   1.000
_cell.angle_alpha   90.00
_cell.angle_beta   90.00
_cell.angle_gamma   90.00
#
_symmetry.space_group_name_H-M   'P 1'
#
loop_
_entity.id
_entity.type
_entity.pdbx_description
1 polymer ?
#
loop_
_entity_poly.entity_id
_entity_poly.type
_entity_poly.pdbx_seq_one_letter_code
_entity_poly.pdbx_strand_id
1 'polypeptide(L)'
;RADLERYLMQHVFSGDLVITMGAGDILEVGEALVQHLKDRALTPANSGQIVVVMGGPSTEAEVSRRSGGAILRALQSLDYPAVGLELSPQSFAEDIKKYDPAIVFNALHGKYGEDGVLQGTLDMLGIPYTGSGVYAAALTMDKAATKRIFRAEGISTPRSHVFYACERDDQLSKRILSQFPPPLVIKAAEQGSSIGVHIVMSADEVQSAIDEAFTYGDEVLVEEFIRGRELTVVVWGDRTAAEALPVIEITTESGRYDYESKYTPGASTHIVPAHLSPACTAAVQQLAVRAFSVCGCSGVARVDVMLSEDEVPYAIEVNSVPGMTETSLVPDAARAIGLSFPALCEKILSMAGYRR
;
A
#
# COMPACT_ATOMS: atom_id res chain seq x y z
N ARG A 1 40.21 3.22 -14.57
CA ARG A 1 39.48 4.10 -13.67
C ARG A 1 38.08 4.45 -14.22
N ALA A 2 38.02 5.17 -15.32
CA ALA A 2 36.75 5.61 -15.93
C ALA A 2 35.75 4.44 -16.19
N ASP A 3 36.25 3.27 -16.55
CA ASP A 3 35.42 2.08 -16.79
C ASP A 3 34.87 1.52 -15.45
N LEU A 4 35.67 1.55 -14.38
CA LEU A 4 35.20 1.15 -13.03
C LEU A 4 34.16 2.12 -12.48
N GLU A 5 34.41 3.44 -12.61
CA GLU A 5 33.44 4.46 -12.23
C GLU A 5 32.11 4.26 -12.98
N ARG A 6 32.17 4.07 -14.31
CA ARG A 6 31.00 3.81 -15.15
C ARG A 6 30.26 2.54 -14.72
N TYR A 7 31.00 1.47 -14.45
CA TYR A 7 30.42 0.21 -13.97
C TYR A 7 29.69 0.38 -12.64
N LEU A 8 30.36 1.00 -11.64
CA LEU A 8 29.75 1.24 -10.33
C LEU A 8 28.49 2.12 -10.41
N MET A 9 28.55 3.18 -11.24
CA MET A 9 27.40 4.07 -11.47
C MET A 9 26.17 3.37 -12.06
N GLN A 10 26.36 2.24 -12.76
CA GLN A 10 25.27 1.47 -13.35
C GLN A 10 24.77 0.32 -12.45
N HIS A 11 25.59 -0.15 -11.49
CA HIS A 11 25.32 -1.39 -10.75
C HIS A 11 25.19 -1.20 -9.24
N VAL A 12 25.40 0.02 -8.73
CA VAL A 12 25.16 0.33 -7.31
C VAL A 12 23.76 0.87 -7.11
N PHE A 13 23.03 0.25 -6.20
CA PHE A 13 21.64 0.57 -5.88
C PHE A 13 21.48 0.97 -4.41
N SER A 14 20.32 1.48 -4.06
CA SER A 14 19.99 1.82 -2.67
C SER A 14 20.04 0.55 -1.79
N GLY A 15 20.76 0.63 -0.69
CA GLY A 15 20.98 -0.49 0.23
C GLY A 15 22.30 -1.24 0.02
N ASP A 16 23.02 -0.98 -1.07
CA ASP A 16 24.33 -1.60 -1.31
C ASP A 16 25.40 -0.96 -0.40
N LEU A 17 26.26 -1.81 0.15
CA LEU A 17 27.49 -1.42 0.82
C LEU A 17 28.66 -1.52 -0.13
N VAL A 18 29.22 -0.40 -0.58
CA VAL A 18 30.41 -0.37 -1.44
C VAL A 18 31.62 -0.08 -0.58
N ILE A 19 32.57 -1.02 -0.54
CA ILE A 19 33.84 -0.87 0.15
C ILE A 19 34.96 -0.74 -0.90
N THR A 20 35.62 0.42 -0.93
CA THR A 20 36.80 0.64 -1.77
C THR A 20 38.07 0.34 -0.98
N MET A 21 38.86 -0.64 -1.45
CA MET A 21 40.14 -1.03 -0.80
C MET A 21 41.24 -1.07 -1.89
N GLY A 22 42.35 -0.41 -1.59
CA GLY A 22 43.50 -0.40 -2.50
C GLY A 22 44.45 0.77 -2.26
N ALA A 23 45.54 0.80 -3.04
CA ALA A 23 46.45 1.93 -3.08
C ALA A 23 46.20 2.78 -4.35
N GLY A 24 46.58 4.03 -4.31
CA GLY A 24 46.45 4.95 -5.45
C GLY A 24 45.09 5.68 -5.45
N ASP A 25 44.50 5.80 -6.62
CA ASP A 25 43.29 6.60 -6.89
C ASP A 25 41.98 5.92 -6.59
N ILE A 26 41.96 4.79 -5.87
CA ILE A 26 40.73 4.06 -5.51
C ILE A 26 39.83 4.91 -4.61
N LEU A 27 40.38 5.75 -3.74
CA LEU A 27 39.62 6.70 -2.93
C LEU A 27 38.85 7.68 -3.80
N GLU A 28 39.49 8.21 -4.85
CA GLU A 28 38.84 9.14 -5.79
C GLU A 28 37.66 8.47 -6.54
N VAL A 29 37.76 7.14 -6.83
CA VAL A 29 36.62 6.39 -7.39
C VAL A 29 35.45 6.35 -6.42
N GLY A 30 35.74 6.11 -5.13
CA GLY A 30 34.72 6.13 -4.07
C GLY A 30 34.06 7.52 -3.92
N GLU A 31 34.88 8.59 -3.90
CA GLU A 31 34.40 9.96 -3.83
C GLU A 31 33.56 10.35 -5.06
N ALA A 32 34.01 9.98 -6.28
CA ALA A 32 33.27 10.20 -7.51
C ALA A 32 31.92 9.46 -7.50
N LEU A 33 31.89 8.20 -7.00
CA LEU A 33 30.64 7.45 -6.83
C LEU A 33 29.69 8.14 -5.84
N VAL A 34 30.19 8.57 -4.66
CA VAL A 34 29.39 9.29 -3.67
C VAL A 34 28.82 10.58 -4.25
N GLN A 35 29.65 11.34 -4.98
CA GLN A 35 29.19 12.56 -5.62
C GLN A 35 28.13 12.29 -6.68
N HIS A 36 28.36 11.28 -7.54
CA HIS A 36 27.38 10.87 -8.55
C HIS A 36 26.04 10.43 -7.92
N LEU A 37 26.08 9.67 -6.82
CA LEU A 37 24.86 9.25 -6.11
C LEU A 37 24.14 10.45 -5.49
N LYS A 38 24.88 11.45 -4.95
CA LYS A 38 24.29 12.72 -4.48
C LYS A 38 23.66 13.51 -5.63
N ASP A 39 24.34 13.60 -6.78
CA ASP A 39 23.82 14.32 -7.95
C ASP A 39 22.61 13.62 -8.58
N ARG A 40 22.44 12.30 -8.36
CA ARG A 40 21.24 11.52 -8.74
C ARG A 40 20.14 11.57 -7.71
N ALA A 41 20.45 12.00 -6.47
CA ALA A 41 19.41 12.16 -5.47
C ALA A 41 18.39 13.22 -5.96
N LEU A 42 17.13 12.85 -5.86
CA LEU A 42 16.04 13.75 -6.24
C LEU A 42 16.03 14.95 -5.27
N THR A 43 16.13 16.12 -5.84
CA THR A 43 16.06 17.41 -5.10
C THR A 43 15.10 18.34 -5.81
N PRO A 44 14.58 19.39 -5.16
CA PRO A 44 13.73 20.38 -5.82
C PRO A 44 14.36 20.96 -7.10
N ALA A 45 15.69 21.16 -7.09
CA ALA A 45 16.41 21.78 -8.20
C ALA A 45 16.52 20.89 -9.45
N ASN A 46 16.49 19.54 -9.29
CA ASN A 46 16.67 18.58 -10.38
C ASN A 46 15.47 17.65 -10.59
N SER A 47 14.39 17.81 -9.82
CA SER A 47 13.23 16.90 -9.90
C SER A 47 12.44 16.99 -11.20
N GLY A 48 12.49 18.13 -11.89
CA GLY A 48 11.52 18.46 -12.93
C GLY A 48 10.10 18.59 -12.37
N GLN A 49 9.12 18.68 -13.25
CA GLN A 49 7.72 18.88 -12.85
C GLN A 49 7.15 17.62 -12.19
N ILE A 50 6.63 17.76 -10.98
CA ILE A 50 5.90 16.71 -10.27
C ILE A 50 4.41 16.93 -10.45
N VAL A 51 3.68 15.90 -10.86
CA VAL A 51 2.22 15.95 -10.95
C VAL A 51 1.60 15.02 -9.91
N VAL A 52 0.84 15.60 -8.97
CA VAL A 52 0.07 14.85 -7.98
C VAL A 52 -1.29 14.53 -8.56
N VAL A 53 -1.54 13.25 -8.90
CA VAL A 53 -2.81 12.81 -9.46
C VAL A 53 -3.75 12.43 -8.33
N MET A 54 -4.96 13.01 -8.32
CA MET A 54 -5.92 12.86 -7.23
C MET A 54 -7.37 12.85 -7.75
N GLY A 55 -8.34 12.58 -6.87
CA GLY A 55 -9.77 12.61 -7.15
C GLY A 55 -10.24 11.43 -7.97
N GLY A 56 -10.78 11.69 -9.14
CA GLY A 56 -11.33 10.68 -10.05
C GLY A 56 -12.76 10.25 -9.70
N PRO A 57 -13.29 9.24 -10.43
CA PRO A 57 -14.70 8.82 -10.29
C PRO A 57 -14.93 7.72 -9.24
N SER A 58 -13.93 7.35 -8.44
CA SER A 58 -14.10 6.30 -7.41
C SER A 58 -14.96 6.79 -6.23
N THR A 59 -15.50 5.87 -5.47
CA THR A 59 -16.20 6.18 -4.19
C THR A 59 -15.31 6.85 -3.16
N GLU A 60 -13.98 6.74 -3.33
CA GLU A 60 -12.95 7.31 -2.46
C GLU A 60 -12.36 8.64 -3.00
N ALA A 61 -12.98 9.25 -4.02
CA ALA A 61 -12.49 10.46 -4.68
C ALA A 61 -12.22 11.62 -3.70
N GLU A 62 -13.08 11.78 -2.68
CA GLU A 62 -12.90 12.85 -1.69
C GLU A 62 -11.68 12.62 -0.80
N VAL A 63 -11.46 11.37 -0.37
CA VAL A 63 -10.25 10.98 0.39
C VAL A 63 -9.01 11.19 -0.46
N SER A 64 -9.08 10.85 -1.75
CA SER A 64 -8.01 11.07 -2.72
C SER A 64 -7.67 12.56 -2.88
N ARG A 65 -8.67 13.44 -3.00
CA ARG A 65 -8.44 14.90 -3.06
C ARG A 65 -7.81 15.43 -1.78
N ARG A 66 -8.23 14.95 -0.62
CA ARG A 66 -7.63 15.34 0.67
C ARG A 66 -6.17 14.88 0.76
N SER A 67 -5.89 13.62 0.44
CA SER A 67 -4.51 13.07 0.41
C SER A 67 -3.65 13.82 -0.60
N GLY A 68 -4.11 13.96 -1.83
CA GLY A 68 -3.38 14.66 -2.89
C GLY A 68 -3.12 16.12 -2.58
N GLY A 69 -4.11 16.83 -2.03
CA GLY A 69 -3.95 18.23 -1.59
C GLY A 69 -2.95 18.38 -0.45
N ALA A 70 -2.89 17.43 0.51
CA ALA A 70 -1.90 17.43 1.57
C ALA A 70 -0.48 17.18 1.02
N ILE A 71 -0.33 16.18 0.14
CA ILE A 71 0.93 15.85 -0.54
C ILE A 71 1.42 17.05 -1.36
N LEU A 72 0.53 17.68 -2.15
CA LEU A 72 0.87 18.83 -2.96
C LEU A 72 1.44 19.98 -2.12
N ARG A 73 0.74 20.34 -1.05
CA ARG A 73 1.23 21.39 -0.12
C ARG A 73 2.57 21.00 0.54
N ALA A 74 2.73 19.74 0.90
CA ALA A 74 3.97 19.26 1.50
C ALA A 74 5.17 19.38 0.54
N LEU A 75 5.01 18.94 -0.72
CA LEU A 75 6.04 19.04 -1.74
C LEU A 75 6.37 20.52 -2.07
N GLN A 76 5.35 21.37 -2.19
CA GLN A 76 5.54 22.80 -2.41
C GLN A 76 6.25 23.49 -1.24
N SER A 77 6.01 23.06 0.00
CA SER A 77 6.72 23.60 1.18
C SER A 77 8.22 23.23 1.23
N LEU A 78 8.63 22.26 0.41
CA LEU A 78 10.02 21.85 0.20
C LEU A 78 10.59 22.38 -1.13
N ASP A 79 9.91 23.37 -1.75
CA ASP A 79 10.29 24.01 -3.01
C ASP A 79 10.29 23.07 -4.23
N TYR A 80 9.61 21.90 -4.17
CA TYR A 80 9.42 21.06 -5.36
C TYR A 80 8.43 21.71 -6.35
N PRO A 81 8.72 21.67 -7.67
CA PRO A 81 7.79 22.17 -8.70
C PRO A 81 6.62 21.20 -8.85
N ALA A 82 5.68 21.23 -7.90
CA ALA A 82 4.57 20.31 -7.84
C ALA A 82 3.24 20.97 -8.21
N VAL A 83 2.43 20.29 -9.00
CA VAL A 83 1.06 20.69 -9.39
C VAL A 83 0.09 19.53 -9.17
N GLY A 84 -1.19 19.85 -8.94
CA GLY A 84 -2.26 18.87 -8.82
C GLY A 84 -2.96 18.64 -10.15
N LEU A 85 -3.35 17.38 -10.41
CA LEU A 85 -4.19 16.98 -11.54
C LEU A 85 -5.34 16.10 -11.03
N GLU A 86 -6.57 16.59 -11.26
CA GLU A 86 -7.78 15.79 -11.05
C GLU A 86 -7.90 14.71 -12.13
N LEU A 87 -8.07 13.44 -11.76
CA LEU A 87 -8.19 12.34 -12.72
C LEU A 87 -9.52 12.41 -13.48
N SER A 88 -9.44 12.56 -14.80
CA SER A 88 -10.53 12.30 -15.75
C SER A 88 -10.13 11.13 -16.64
N PRO A 89 -10.67 9.92 -16.46
CA PRO A 89 -10.19 8.75 -17.19
C PRO A 89 -10.19 8.88 -18.71
N GLN A 90 -11.17 9.63 -19.26
CA GLN A 90 -11.35 9.80 -20.70
C GLN A 90 -10.29 10.69 -21.34
N SER A 91 -9.76 11.67 -20.60
CA SER A 91 -8.79 12.65 -21.11
C SER A 91 -7.41 12.56 -20.45
N PHE A 92 -7.23 11.69 -19.46
CA PHE A 92 -6.01 11.64 -18.63
C PHE A 92 -4.72 11.58 -19.45
N ALA A 93 -4.67 10.72 -20.47
CA ALA A 93 -3.46 10.56 -21.29
C ALA A 93 -3.08 11.82 -22.08
N GLU A 94 -4.06 12.68 -22.40
CA GLU A 94 -3.83 13.98 -23.02
C GLU A 94 -3.51 15.05 -21.99
N ASP A 95 -4.23 15.03 -20.85
CA ASP A 95 -4.08 16.04 -19.81
C ASP A 95 -2.71 15.96 -19.14
N ILE A 96 -2.24 14.76 -18.81
CA ILE A 96 -0.95 14.57 -18.14
C ILE A 96 0.22 15.08 -18.99
N LYS A 97 0.16 14.93 -20.32
CA LYS A 97 1.21 15.40 -21.25
C LYS A 97 1.37 16.92 -21.28
N LYS A 98 0.33 17.68 -20.94
CA LYS A 98 0.40 19.15 -20.89
C LYS A 98 1.34 19.67 -19.82
N TYR A 99 1.63 18.85 -18.81
CA TYR A 99 2.52 19.19 -17.70
C TYR A 99 3.97 18.73 -17.92
N ASP A 100 4.24 17.92 -18.95
CA ASP A 100 5.56 17.30 -19.18
C ASP A 100 6.16 16.73 -17.89
N PRO A 101 5.45 15.81 -17.19
CA PRO A 101 5.84 15.40 -15.84
C PRO A 101 7.12 14.58 -15.85
N ALA A 102 8.05 14.93 -15.00
CA ALA A 102 9.20 14.08 -14.69
C ALA A 102 8.79 12.92 -13.78
N ILE A 103 7.84 13.14 -12.87
CA ILE A 103 7.33 12.12 -11.95
C ILE A 103 5.85 12.38 -11.67
N VAL A 104 5.06 11.33 -11.62
CA VAL A 104 3.69 11.35 -11.10
C VAL A 104 3.67 10.83 -9.67
N PHE A 105 3.12 11.63 -8.75
CA PHE A 105 2.78 11.16 -7.42
C PHE A 105 1.34 10.64 -7.43
N ASN A 106 1.16 9.32 -7.28
CA ASN A 106 -0.16 8.72 -7.24
C ASN A 106 -0.79 8.91 -5.85
N ALA A 107 -1.85 9.71 -5.78
CA ALA A 107 -2.66 9.92 -4.58
C ALA A 107 -4.12 9.47 -4.79
N LEU A 108 -4.39 8.67 -5.82
CA LEU A 108 -5.70 8.08 -6.06
C LEU A 108 -5.96 6.94 -5.09
N HIS A 109 -7.23 6.79 -4.69
CA HIS A 109 -7.71 5.66 -3.91
C HIS A 109 -8.79 4.89 -4.65
N GLY A 110 -8.77 3.56 -4.50
CA GLY A 110 -9.69 2.64 -5.16
C GLY A 110 -9.47 2.55 -6.67
N LYS A 111 -10.56 2.49 -7.42
CA LYS A 111 -10.56 2.30 -8.87
C LYS A 111 -9.68 3.31 -9.60
N TYR A 112 -8.94 2.85 -10.58
CA TYR A 112 -7.90 3.52 -11.37
C TYR A 112 -6.58 3.76 -10.62
N GLY A 113 -6.57 3.98 -9.31
CA GLY A 113 -5.35 4.29 -8.54
C GLY A 113 -4.65 3.07 -7.98
N GLU A 114 -5.43 2.06 -7.57
CA GLU A 114 -4.94 0.87 -6.86
C GLU A 114 -5.08 -0.43 -7.67
N ASP A 115 -5.67 -0.38 -8.86
CA ASP A 115 -6.00 -1.52 -9.72
C ASP A 115 -5.04 -1.76 -10.89
N GLY A 116 -3.99 -0.94 -11.02
CA GLY A 116 -2.99 -1.05 -12.08
C GLY A 116 -3.29 -0.22 -13.34
N VAL A 117 -4.47 0.38 -13.46
CA VAL A 117 -4.87 1.13 -14.66
C VAL A 117 -4.07 2.40 -14.84
N LEU A 118 -3.92 3.23 -13.79
CA LEU A 118 -3.05 4.41 -13.84
C LEU A 118 -1.61 4.02 -14.11
N GLN A 119 -1.11 3.02 -13.39
CA GLN A 119 0.25 2.52 -13.51
C GLN A 119 0.56 2.09 -14.96
N GLY A 120 -0.31 1.27 -15.56
CA GLY A 120 -0.17 0.83 -16.95
C GLY A 120 -0.23 1.97 -17.95
N THR A 121 -1.07 2.97 -17.70
CA THR A 121 -1.12 4.18 -18.55
C THR A 121 0.19 4.96 -18.48
N LEU A 122 0.74 5.16 -17.28
CA LEU A 122 2.00 5.86 -17.08
C LEU A 122 3.19 5.09 -17.65
N ASP A 123 3.22 3.75 -17.51
CA ASP A 123 4.23 2.89 -18.14
C ASP A 123 4.21 3.04 -19.67
N MET A 124 3.03 3.04 -20.31
CA MET A 124 2.88 3.25 -21.75
C MET A 124 3.33 4.66 -22.20
N LEU A 125 3.15 5.66 -21.34
CA LEU A 125 3.57 7.03 -21.62
C LEU A 125 5.06 7.27 -21.29
N GLY A 126 5.73 6.32 -20.65
CA GLY A 126 7.12 6.46 -20.21
C GLY A 126 7.30 7.45 -19.06
N ILE A 127 6.30 7.60 -18.18
CA ILE A 127 6.30 8.54 -17.06
C ILE A 127 6.56 7.79 -15.76
N PRO A 128 7.62 8.10 -15.01
CA PRO A 128 7.87 7.52 -13.68
C PRO A 128 6.78 7.90 -12.67
N TYR A 129 6.50 7.01 -11.72
CA TYR A 129 5.49 7.26 -10.69
C TYR A 129 5.85 6.66 -9.34
N THR A 130 5.17 7.14 -8.28
CA THR A 130 5.32 6.63 -6.91
C THR A 130 4.46 5.39 -6.69
N GLY A 131 4.90 4.52 -5.78
CA GLY A 131 4.14 3.34 -5.35
C GLY A 131 4.43 2.10 -6.20
N SER A 132 3.55 1.13 -6.11
CA SER A 132 3.68 -0.18 -6.75
C SER A 132 3.37 -0.14 -8.24
N GLY A 133 3.96 -1.07 -9.02
CA GLY A 133 3.67 -1.23 -10.44
C GLY A 133 2.35 -1.95 -10.73
N VAL A 134 2.04 -2.13 -12.02
CA VAL A 134 0.78 -2.70 -12.53
C VAL A 134 0.41 -4.01 -11.85
N TYR A 135 1.35 -4.97 -11.84
CA TYR A 135 1.09 -6.30 -11.28
C TYR A 135 0.71 -6.25 -9.80
N ALA A 136 1.52 -5.55 -8.99
CA ALA A 136 1.29 -5.49 -7.55
C ALA A 136 0.01 -4.72 -7.22
N ALA A 137 -0.27 -3.62 -7.91
CA ALA A 137 -1.50 -2.86 -7.73
C ALA A 137 -2.75 -3.72 -8.04
N ALA A 138 -2.80 -4.35 -9.21
CA ALA A 138 -3.91 -5.22 -9.59
C ALA A 138 -4.07 -6.43 -8.63
N LEU A 139 -2.95 -7.07 -8.26
CA LEU A 139 -2.96 -8.20 -7.33
C LEU A 139 -3.51 -7.81 -5.96
N THR A 140 -3.02 -6.71 -5.38
CA THR A 140 -3.39 -6.31 -4.02
C THR A 140 -4.80 -5.75 -3.92
N MET A 141 -5.36 -5.24 -5.00
CA MET A 141 -6.76 -4.84 -5.08
C MET A 141 -7.71 -6.03 -5.02
N ASP A 142 -7.34 -7.15 -5.65
CA ASP A 142 -8.07 -8.41 -5.60
C ASP A 142 -7.68 -9.22 -4.35
N LYS A 143 -8.55 -9.17 -3.32
CA LYS A 143 -8.33 -9.89 -2.07
C LYS A 143 -8.26 -11.41 -2.26
N ALA A 144 -9.02 -11.95 -3.20
CA ALA A 144 -9.04 -13.39 -3.48
C ALA A 144 -7.71 -13.84 -4.11
N ALA A 145 -7.19 -13.08 -5.08
CA ALA A 145 -5.88 -13.33 -5.69
C ALA A 145 -4.75 -13.16 -4.67
N THR A 146 -4.77 -12.09 -3.87
CA THR A 146 -3.80 -11.86 -2.78
C THR A 146 -3.75 -13.04 -1.82
N LYS A 147 -4.89 -13.57 -1.38
CA LYS A 147 -4.97 -14.74 -0.48
C LYS A 147 -4.43 -16.02 -1.13
N ARG A 148 -4.61 -16.20 -2.43
CA ARG A 148 -4.01 -17.34 -3.16
C ARG A 148 -2.49 -17.26 -3.12
N ILE A 149 -1.92 -16.08 -3.35
CA ILE A 149 -0.46 -15.85 -3.25
C ILE A 149 0.02 -16.06 -1.81
N PHE A 150 -0.65 -15.49 -0.82
CA PHE A 150 -0.27 -15.68 0.58
C PHE A 150 -0.19 -17.15 0.96
N ARG A 151 -1.20 -17.96 0.59
CA ARG A 151 -1.19 -19.41 0.84
C ARG A 151 -0.07 -20.13 0.09
N ALA A 152 0.16 -19.79 -1.17
CA ALA A 152 1.22 -20.43 -1.98
C ALA A 152 2.62 -20.14 -1.40
N GLU A 153 2.83 -18.94 -0.85
CA GLU A 153 4.10 -18.49 -0.29
C GLU A 153 4.21 -18.76 1.23
N GLY A 154 3.25 -19.45 1.83
CA GLY A 154 3.26 -19.79 3.26
C GLY A 154 3.17 -18.58 4.18
N ILE A 155 2.46 -17.53 3.76
CA ILE A 155 2.11 -16.38 4.61
C ILE A 155 0.85 -16.73 5.38
N SER A 156 0.93 -16.58 6.70
CA SER A 156 -0.22 -16.78 7.58
C SER A 156 -1.33 -15.78 7.21
N THR A 157 -2.50 -16.30 6.88
CA THR A 157 -3.71 -15.53 6.53
C THR A 157 -4.93 -16.32 6.93
N PRO A 158 -6.06 -15.69 7.28
CA PRO A 158 -7.27 -16.43 7.63
C PRO A 158 -7.66 -17.46 6.56
N ARG A 159 -8.10 -18.64 6.98
CA ARG A 159 -8.65 -19.64 6.08
C ARG A 159 -9.82 -19.00 5.33
N SER A 160 -9.85 -19.16 4.02
CA SER A 160 -10.83 -18.49 3.18
C SER A 160 -11.24 -19.31 1.98
N HIS A 161 -12.44 -19.01 1.44
CA HIS A 161 -12.96 -19.53 0.19
C HIS A 161 -13.67 -18.44 -0.60
N VAL A 162 -13.58 -18.51 -1.93
CA VAL A 162 -14.27 -17.60 -2.85
C VAL A 162 -15.50 -18.30 -3.39
N PHE A 163 -16.65 -17.62 -3.30
CA PHE A 163 -17.90 -18.02 -3.92
C PHE A 163 -18.24 -17.07 -5.06
N TYR A 164 -18.71 -17.63 -6.17
CA TYR A 164 -18.99 -16.87 -7.39
C TYR A 164 -20.49 -16.63 -7.57
N ALA A 165 -20.85 -15.54 -8.23
CA ALA A 165 -22.24 -15.20 -8.52
C ALA A 165 -23.00 -16.31 -9.27
N CYS A 166 -22.30 -17.07 -10.13
CA CYS A 166 -22.87 -18.23 -10.82
C CYS A 166 -23.19 -19.42 -9.89
N GLU A 167 -22.69 -19.44 -8.66
CA GLU A 167 -22.97 -20.47 -7.66
C GLU A 167 -24.15 -20.09 -6.75
N ARG A 168 -24.78 -18.92 -6.96
CA ARG A 168 -25.93 -18.47 -6.14
C ARG A 168 -27.16 -19.35 -6.37
N ASP A 169 -27.57 -20.02 -5.32
CA ASP A 169 -28.80 -20.79 -5.22
C ASP A 169 -29.29 -20.80 -3.77
N ASP A 170 -30.44 -21.39 -3.52
CA ASP A 170 -31.06 -21.47 -2.19
C ASP A 170 -30.24 -22.28 -1.17
N GLN A 171 -29.16 -22.95 -1.58
CA GLN A 171 -28.27 -23.70 -0.71
C GLN A 171 -26.93 -23.03 -0.42
N LEU A 172 -26.64 -21.86 -1.02
CA LEU A 172 -25.35 -21.18 -0.88
C LEU A 172 -25.02 -20.90 0.59
N SER A 173 -25.95 -20.34 1.36
CA SER A 173 -25.76 -20.09 2.79
C SER A 173 -25.43 -21.36 3.57
N LYS A 174 -26.06 -22.50 3.24
CA LYS A 174 -25.76 -23.77 3.90
C LYS A 174 -24.38 -24.29 3.52
N ARG A 175 -23.95 -24.12 2.25
CA ARG A 175 -22.60 -24.49 1.82
C ARG A 175 -21.54 -23.66 2.55
N ILE A 176 -21.77 -22.36 2.73
CA ILE A 176 -20.88 -21.48 3.49
C ILE A 176 -20.82 -21.95 4.95
N LEU A 177 -21.97 -22.09 5.61
CA LEU A 177 -22.03 -22.50 7.01
C LEU A 177 -21.41 -23.87 7.29
N SER A 178 -21.44 -24.78 6.31
CA SER A 178 -20.78 -26.09 6.45
C SER A 178 -19.25 -26.01 6.45
N GLN A 179 -18.68 -24.96 5.84
CA GLN A 179 -17.24 -24.73 5.75
C GLN A 179 -16.75 -23.72 6.78
N PHE A 180 -17.57 -22.70 7.06
CA PHE A 180 -17.25 -21.57 7.94
C PHE A 180 -18.40 -21.37 8.95
N PRO A 181 -18.33 -22.03 10.13
CA PRO A 181 -19.27 -21.72 11.18
C PRO A 181 -19.05 -20.31 11.73
N PRO A 182 -20.11 -19.59 12.17
CA PRO A 182 -19.97 -18.29 12.81
C PRO A 182 -19.13 -18.35 14.12
N PRO A 183 -18.35 -17.31 14.45
CA PRO A 183 -18.23 -16.07 13.68
C PRO A 183 -17.38 -16.24 12.43
N LEU A 184 -17.77 -15.57 11.34
CA LEU A 184 -17.07 -15.57 10.07
C LEU A 184 -17.05 -14.15 9.45
N VAL A 185 -16.26 -13.93 8.42
CA VAL A 185 -16.23 -12.67 7.69
C VAL A 185 -16.61 -12.90 6.22
N ILE A 186 -17.53 -12.08 5.71
CA ILE A 186 -17.95 -12.08 4.31
C ILE A 186 -17.52 -10.74 3.70
N LYS A 187 -16.84 -10.76 2.55
CA LYS A 187 -16.29 -9.58 1.90
C LYS A 187 -16.56 -9.59 0.40
N ALA A 188 -16.86 -8.44 -0.18
CA ALA A 188 -16.69 -8.23 -1.62
C ALA A 188 -15.19 -8.33 -1.96
N ALA A 189 -14.82 -9.12 -2.98
CA ALA A 189 -13.40 -9.43 -3.26
C ALA A 189 -12.60 -8.22 -3.75
N GLU A 190 -13.23 -7.34 -4.55
CA GLU A 190 -12.56 -6.23 -5.26
C GLU A 190 -12.90 -4.83 -4.72
N GLN A 191 -13.40 -4.72 -3.49
CA GLN A 191 -13.74 -3.42 -2.89
C GLN A 191 -12.71 -2.95 -1.86
N GLY A 192 -12.41 -1.64 -1.87
CA GLY A 192 -11.60 -0.96 -0.88
C GLY A 192 -12.40 -0.49 0.34
N SER A 193 -11.74 0.21 1.26
CA SER A 193 -12.32 0.96 2.39
C SER A 193 -13.34 0.20 3.24
N SER A 194 -13.21 -1.09 3.40
CA SER A 194 -14.15 -1.96 4.15
C SER A 194 -15.58 -1.97 3.60
N ILE A 195 -15.81 -1.52 2.37
CA ILE A 195 -17.11 -1.58 1.70
C ILE A 195 -17.44 -3.05 1.42
N GLY A 196 -18.67 -3.49 1.75
CA GLY A 196 -19.11 -4.87 1.56
C GLY A 196 -18.39 -5.88 2.46
N VAL A 197 -17.89 -5.46 3.63
CA VAL A 197 -17.28 -6.31 4.66
C VAL A 197 -18.26 -6.52 5.80
N HIS A 198 -18.62 -7.78 6.08
CA HIS A 198 -19.55 -8.18 7.11
C HIS A 198 -18.90 -9.14 8.09
N ILE A 199 -18.88 -8.80 9.38
CA ILE A 199 -18.59 -9.73 10.46
C ILE A 199 -19.92 -10.38 10.87
N VAL A 200 -20.07 -11.64 10.54
CA VAL A 200 -21.29 -12.42 10.74
C VAL A 200 -21.16 -13.23 12.03
N MET A 201 -22.00 -12.93 13.00
CA MET A 201 -21.94 -13.54 14.34
C MET A 201 -22.88 -14.73 14.48
N SER A 202 -23.89 -14.83 13.63
CA SER A 202 -24.91 -15.88 13.69
C SER A 202 -25.26 -16.39 12.27
N ALA A 203 -25.83 -17.60 12.21
CA ALA A 203 -26.13 -18.25 10.92
C ALA A 203 -27.24 -17.55 10.12
N ASP A 204 -28.15 -16.87 10.79
CA ASP A 204 -29.27 -16.12 10.19
C ASP A 204 -28.82 -14.84 9.47
N GLU A 205 -27.65 -14.29 9.82
CA GLU A 205 -27.07 -13.11 9.16
C GLU A 205 -26.39 -13.45 7.83
N VAL A 206 -26.04 -14.71 7.58
CA VAL A 206 -25.21 -15.12 6.43
C VAL A 206 -25.84 -14.75 5.09
N GLN A 207 -27.16 -14.98 4.93
CA GLN A 207 -27.83 -14.71 3.65
C GLN A 207 -27.81 -13.23 3.30
N SER A 208 -28.14 -12.34 4.26
CA SER A 208 -28.14 -10.90 4.00
C SER A 208 -26.74 -10.36 3.71
N ALA A 209 -25.72 -10.88 4.39
CA ALA A 209 -24.33 -10.48 4.16
C ALA A 209 -23.82 -10.91 2.76
N ILE A 210 -24.21 -12.12 2.30
CA ILE A 210 -23.90 -12.60 0.95
C ILE A 210 -24.59 -11.72 -0.10
N ASP A 211 -25.89 -11.47 0.09
CA ASP A 211 -26.68 -10.73 -0.89
C ASP A 211 -26.15 -9.30 -1.03
N GLU A 212 -25.74 -8.66 0.05
CA GLU A 212 -25.12 -7.35 0.02
C GLU A 212 -23.71 -7.41 -0.64
N ALA A 213 -22.86 -8.36 -0.26
CA ALA A 213 -21.51 -8.45 -0.81
C ALA A 213 -21.53 -8.66 -2.34
N PHE A 214 -22.48 -9.45 -2.87
CA PHE A 214 -22.66 -9.63 -4.32
C PHE A 214 -23.22 -8.38 -5.04
N THR A 215 -23.68 -7.37 -4.35
CA THR A 215 -24.04 -6.10 -5.03
C THR A 215 -22.82 -5.33 -5.55
N TYR A 216 -21.62 -5.68 -5.03
CA TYR A 216 -20.37 -5.02 -5.37
C TYR A 216 -19.52 -5.76 -6.40
N GLY A 217 -19.89 -6.99 -6.80
CA GLY A 217 -19.15 -7.78 -7.78
C GLY A 217 -19.58 -9.24 -7.83
N ASP A 218 -18.93 -9.99 -8.71
CA ASP A 218 -19.27 -11.40 -8.97
C ASP A 218 -18.54 -12.39 -8.06
N GLU A 219 -17.62 -11.90 -7.23
CA GLU A 219 -16.82 -12.70 -6.29
C GLU A 219 -17.02 -12.25 -4.85
N VAL A 220 -17.35 -13.20 -3.98
CA VAL A 220 -17.47 -12.99 -2.54
C VAL A 220 -16.44 -13.86 -1.81
N LEU A 221 -15.61 -13.24 -1.01
CA LEU A 221 -14.62 -13.90 -0.17
C LEU A 221 -15.21 -14.17 1.20
N VAL A 222 -15.23 -15.43 1.63
CA VAL A 222 -15.63 -15.83 2.98
C VAL A 222 -14.39 -16.28 3.74
N GLU A 223 -14.22 -15.79 4.96
CA GLU A 223 -13.07 -16.04 5.81
C GLU A 223 -13.47 -16.47 7.22
N GLU A 224 -12.62 -17.25 7.87
CA GLU A 224 -12.72 -17.46 9.30
C GLU A 224 -12.48 -16.12 10.04
N PHE A 225 -13.21 -15.92 11.12
CA PHE A 225 -13.03 -14.75 11.98
C PHE A 225 -11.86 -14.97 12.94
N ILE A 226 -10.86 -14.11 12.89
CA ILE A 226 -9.73 -14.13 13.84
C ILE A 226 -10.06 -13.20 15.01
N ARG A 227 -10.22 -13.80 16.20
CA ARG A 227 -10.34 -13.02 17.45
C ARG A 227 -8.98 -12.48 17.84
N GLY A 228 -8.90 -11.19 18.18
CA GLY A 228 -7.65 -10.60 18.60
C GLY A 228 -7.58 -9.11 18.37
N ARG A 229 -6.36 -8.62 18.12
CA ARG A 229 -6.03 -7.20 17.97
C ARG A 229 -5.85 -6.84 16.50
N GLU A 230 -6.39 -5.70 16.10
CA GLU A 230 -6.21 -5.18 14.74
C GLU A 230 -4.93 -4.34 14.68
N LEU A 231 -4.00 -4.77 13.86
CA LEU A 231 -2.71 -4.15 13.66
C LEU A 231 -2.53 -3.75 12.20
N THR A 232 -1.67 -2.77 11.99
CA THR A 232 -1.21 -2.46 10.65
C THR A 232 0.26 -2.11 10.63
N VAL A 233 0.94 -2.40 9.53
CA VAL A 233 2.37 -2.15 9.34
C VAL A 233 2.58 -1.43 8.02
N VAL A 234 3.18 -0.26 8.07
CA VAL A 234 3.68 0.42 6.87
C VAL A 234 5.00 -0.22 6.47
N VAL A 235 5.10 -0.60 5.20
CA VAL A 235 6.33 -1.15 4.62
C VAL A 235 6.73 -0.26 3.44
N TRP A 236 8.00 0.08 3.36
CA TRP A 236 8.56 0.82 2.24
C TRP A 236 9.79 0.14 1.66
N GLY A 237 10.15 0.50 0.42
CA GLY A 237 11.27 -0.09 -0.30
C GLY A 237 10.84 -0.80 -1.58
N ASP A 238 11.50 -1.90 -1.89
CA ASP A 238 11.20 -2.78 -3.02
C ASP A 238 11.31 -4.26 -2.61
N ARG A 239 11.19 -5.18 -3.58
CA ARG A 239 11.29 -6.63 -3.31
C ARG A 239 12.59 -7.07 -2.65
N THR A 240 13.67 -6.31 -2.78
CA THR A 240 15.02 -6.67 -2.34
C THR A 240 15.42 -5.99 -1.04
N ALA A 241 14.85 -4.83 -0.78
CA ALA A 241 15.18 -3.97 0.36
C ALA A 241 13.91 -3.33 0.96
N ALA A 242 13.00 -4.17 1.46
CA ALA A 242 11.80 -3.72 2.13
C ALA A 242 12.00 -3.61 3.65
N GLU A 243 11.55 -2.51 4.22
CA GLU A 243 11.64 -2.22 5.66
C GLU A 243 10.26 -1.93 6.25
N ALA A 244 9.98 -2.50 7.42
CA ALA A 244 8.77 -2.25 8.18
C ALA A 244 8.95 -1.08 9.14
N LEU A 245 8.01 -0.15 9.16
CA LEU A 245 7.89 0.89 10.18
C LEU A 245 7.32 0.31 11.48
N PRO A 246 7.28 1.11 12.58
CA PRO A 246 6.65 0.67 13.82
C PRO A 246 5.22 0.17 13.61
N VAL A 247 4.89 -0.95 14.25
CA VAL A 247 3.55 -1.54 14.22
C VAL A 247 2.56 -0.56 14.85
N ILE A 248 1.42 -0.37 14.20
CA ILE A 248 0.29 0.42 14.70
C ILE A 248 -0.80 -0.53 15.17
N GLU A 249 -1.32 -0.33 16.37
CA GLU A 249 -2.56 -0.95 16.81
C GLU A 249 -3.72 0.03 16.59
N ILE A 250 -4.78 -0.50 16.01
CA ILE A 250 -6.01 0.25 15.75
C ILE A 250 -7.05 -0.20 16.74
N THR A 251 -7.56 0.73 17.52
CA THR A 251 -8.66 0.49 18.45
C THR A 251 -9.84 1.39 18.11
N THR A 252 -11.04 0.85 18.18
CA THR A 252 -12.29 1.58 17.94
C THR A 252 -13.25 1.33 19.07
N GLU A 253 -14.12 2.29 19.40
CA GLU A 253 -15.16 2.09 20.42
C GLU A 253 -16.15 1.00 20.01
N SER A 254 -16.41 0.87 18.70
CA SER A 254 -17.29 -0.16 18.14
C SER A 254 -16.64 -1.56 18.09
N GLY A 255 -15.32 -1.67 18.29
CA GLY A 255 -14.55 -2.90 18.08
C GLY A 255 -14.42 -3.30 16.62
N ARG A 256 -14.69 -2.38 15.66
CA ARG A 256 -14.61 -2.60 14.21
C ARG A 256 -13.99 -1.40 13.52
N TYR A 257 -12.97 -1.64 12.69
CA TYR A 257 -12.35 -0.60 11.87
C TYR A 257 -13.00 -0.56 10.48
N ASP A 258 -14.23 -0.03 10.46
CA ASP A 258 -15.05 0.13 9.25
C ASP A 258 -14.81 1.49 8.56
N TYR A 259 -15.60 1.78 7.52
CA TYR A 259 -15.49 3.03 6.75
C TYR A 259 -15.68 4.27 7.67
N GLU A 260 -16.65 4.24 8.57
CA GLU A 260 -16.92 5.36 9.46
C GLU A 260 -15.75 5.57 10.43
N SER A 261 -15.22 4.51 11.02
CA SER A 261 -14.05 4.55 11.92
C SER A 261 -12.78 5.03 11.24
N LYS A 262 -12.62 4.75 9.93
CA LYS A 262 -11.44 5.17 9.15
C LYS A 262 -11.40 6.66 8.85
N TYR A 263 -12.57 7.29 8.66
CA TYR A 263 -12.64 8.66 8.13
C TYR A 263 -13.30 9.67 9.05
N THR A 264 -13.90 9.25 10.16
CA THR A 264 -14.48 10.12 11.18
C THR A 264 -13.42 10.46 12.23
N PRO A 265 -13.07 11.73 12.44
CA PRO A 265 -12.12 12.13 13.47
C PRO A 265 -12.54 11.66 14.86
N GLY A 266 -11.65 10.93 15.56
CA GLY A 266 -11.87 10.43 16.91
C GLY A 266 -12.62 9.10 17.00
N ALA A 267 -13.11 8.52 15.89
CA ALA A 267 -13.79 7.22 15.89
C ALA A 267 -12.82 6.03 16.03
N SER A 268 -11.53 6.23 15.74
CA SER A 268 -10.46 5.27 15.98
C SER A 268 -9.30 5.91 16.74
N THR A 269 -8.58 5.10 17.49
CA THR A 269 -7.34 5.49 18.18
C THR A 269 -6.20 4.65 17.63
N HIS A 270 -5.09 5.31 17.29
CA HIS A 270 -3.87 4.68 16.79
C HIS A 270 -2.80 4.67 17.90
N ILE A 271 -2.37 3.47 18.31
CA ILE A 271 -1.29 3.29 19.28
C ILE A 271 -0.02 2.96 18.50
N VAL A 272 0.95 3.88 18.51
CA VAL A 272 2.20 3.78 17.73
C VAL A 272 3.40 4.12 18.61
N PRO A 273 4.34 3.20 18.83
CA PRO A 273 4.30 1.78 18.47
C PRO A 273 3.24 1.01 19.28
N ALA A 274 2.70 -0.04 18.69
CA ALA A 274 1.77 -0.95 19.37
C ALA A 274 2.42 -1.59 20.61
N HIS A 275 1.67 -1.77 21.68
CA HIS A 275 2.17 -2.39 22.91
C HIS A 275 2.24 -3.91 22.73
N LEU A 276 3.33 -4.39 22.12
CA LEU A 276 3.63 -5.79 21.84
C LEU A 276 4.96 -6.20 22.51
N SER A 277 5.15 -7.50 22.74
CA SER A 277 6.46 -8.01 23.09
C SER A 277 7.45 -7.83 21.91
N PRO A 278 8.77 -7.72 22.16
CA PRO A 278 9.75 -7.61 21.06
C PRO A 278 9.66 -8.77 20.05
N ALA A 279 9.39 -9.98 20.52
CA ALA A 279 9.24 -11.16 19.67
C ALA A 279 7.98 -11.07 18.79
N CYS A 280 6.85 -10.65 19.37
CA CYS A 280 5.61 -10.45 18.64
C CYS A 280 5.73 -9.29 17.61
N THR A 281 6.35 -8.17 18.00
CA THR A 281 6.64 -7.05 17.08
C THR A 281 7.43 -7.54 15.87
N ALA A 282 8.51 -8.28 16.10
CA ALA A 282 9.34 -8.82 15.02
C ALA A 282 8.56 -9.78 14.11
N ALA A 283 7.71 -10.66 14.67
CA ALA A 283 6.89 -11.58 13.89
C ALA A 283 5.88 -10.84 13.00
N VAL A 284 5.21 -9.82 13.53
CA VAL A 284 4.24 -8.98 12.78
C VAL A 284 4.95 -8.22 11.66
N GLN A 285 6.10 -7.59 11.94
CA GLN A 285 6.88 -6.86 10.95
C GLN A 285 7.42 -7.78 9.85
N GLN A 286 7.94 -8.96 10.21
CA GLN A 286 8.41 -9.94 9.23
C GLN A 286 7.29 -10.45 8.33
N LEU A 287 6.10 -10.73 8.89
CA LEU A 287 4.91 -11.10 8.11
C LEU A 287 4.58 -10.00 7.10
N ALA A 288 4.56 -8.73 7.53
CA ALA A 288 4.24 -7.60 6.68
C ALA A 288 5.24 -7.39 5.55
N VAL A 289 6.55 -7.47 5.84
CA VAL A 289 7.62 -7.38 4.84
C VAL A 289 7.51 -8.52 3.81
N ARG A 290 7.23 -9.74 4.27
CA ARG A 290 7.02 -10.87 3.37
C ARG A 290 5.79 -10.67 2.49
N ALA A 291 4.66 -10.25 3.06
CA ALA A 291 3.43 -9.96 2.33
C ALA A 291 3.66 -8.89 1.25
N PHE A 292 4.32 -7.79 1.58
CA PHE A 292 4.74 -6.75 0.65
C PHE A 292 5.58 -7.31 -0.50
N SER A 293 6.62 -8.10 -0.17
CA SER A 293 7.58 -8.62 -1.14
C SER A 293 6.98 -9.65 -2.10
N VAL A 294 6.15 -10.59 -1.61
CA VAL A 294 5.54 -11.63 -2.46
C VAL A 294 4.45 -11.06 -3.37
N CYS A 295 3.77 -9.97 -2.96
CA CYS A 295 2.86 -9.23 -3.82
C CYS A 295 3.60 -8.39 -4.87
N GLY A 296 4.93 -8.28 -4.80
CA GLY A 296 5.73 -7.48 -5.72
C GLY A 296 5.56 -5.97 -5.51
N CYS A 297 5.19 -5.55 -4.31
CA CYS A 297 5.02 -4.15 -3.96
C CYS A 297 6.35 -3.38 -4.01
N SER A 298 6.24 -2.07 -4.18
CA SER A 298 7.36 -1.13 -4.15
C SER A 298 6.89 0.27 -3.76
N GLY A 299 7.84 1.13 -3.36
CA GLY A 299 7.53 2.43 -2.79
C GLY A 299 7.01 2.27 -1.37
N VAL A 300 5.78 2.66 -1.09
CA VAL A 300 5.14 2.48 0.21
C VAL A 300 3.84 1.68 0.06
N ALA A 301 3.60 0.73 0.97
CA ALA A 301 2.34 0.05 1.11
C ALA A 301 2.01 -0.16 2.59
N ARG A 302 0.77 -0.51 2.88
CA ARG A 302 0.31 -0.83 4.24
C ARG A 302 -0.22 -2.26 4.25
N VAL A 303 0.26 -3.05 5.19
CA VAL A 303 -0.20 -4.43 5.41
C VAL A 303 -1.05 -4.48 6.66
N ASP A 304 -2.32 -4.83 6.51
CA ASP A 304 -3.25 -4.97 7.63
C ASP A 304 -3.18 -6.39 8.19
N VAL A 305 -3.12 -6.52 9.51
CA VAL A 305 -2.82 -7.76 10.22
C VAL A 305 -3.79 -7.95 11.40
N MET A 306 -4.39 -9.13 11.52
CA MET A 306 -5.01 -9.56 12.76
C MET A 306 -4.02 -10.35 13.61
N LEU A 307 -3.79 -9.94 14.84
CA LEU A 307 -3.02 -10.66 15.83
C LEU A 307 -3.97 -11.45 16.73
N SER A 308 -3.93 -12.78 16.65
CA SER A 308 -4.81 -13.62 17.46
C SER A 308 -4.50 -13.51 18.97
N GLU A 309 -5.41 -14.03 19.81
CA GLU A 309 -5.22 -14.13 21.26
C GLU A 309 -3.97 -14.96 21.65
N ASP A 310 -3.58 -15.90 20.77
CA ASP A 310 -2.36 -16.71 20.91
C ASP A 310 -1.09 -16.03 20.34
N GLU A 311 -1.15 -14.73 20.06
CA GLU A 311 -0.07 -13.93 19.46
C GLU A 311 0.41 -14.43 18.07
N VAL A 312 -0.47 -15.08 17.29
CA VAL A 312 -0.19 -15.46 15.89
C VAL A 312 -0.66 -14.37 14.96
N PRO A 313 0.23 -13.76 14.14
CA PRO A 313 -0.18 -12.73 13.19
C PRO A 313 -0.73 -13.35 11.89
N TYR A 314 -1.84 -12.78 11.39
CA TYR A 314 -2.49 -13.15 10.13
C TYR A 314 -2.57 -11.94 9.21
N ALA A 315 -1.95 -12.00 8.02
CA ALA A 315 -2.08 -10.96 7.01
C ALA A 315 -3.50 -10.96 6.43
N ILE A 316 -4.15 -9.82 6.48
CA ILE A 316 -5.51 -9.64 5.98
C ILE A 316 -5.50 -9.15 4.54
N GLU A 317 -4.83 -8.02 4.28
CA GLU A 317 -4.73 -7.39 2.98
C GLU A 317 -3.47 -6.52 2.87
N VAL A 318 -3.14 -6.11 1.64
CA VAL A 318 -2.10 -5.13 1.34
C VAL A 318 -2.72 -3.96 0.60
N ASN A 319 -2.52 -2.76 1.11
CA ASN A 319 -2.93 -1.51 0.46
C ASN A 319 -1.74 -0.90 -0.27
N SER A 320 -1.75 -0.91 -1.59
CA SER A 320 -0.64 -0.43 -2.43
C SER A 320 -0.55 1.09 -2.57
N VAL A 321 -1.65 1.82 -2.30
CA VAL A 321 -1.68 3.29 -2.24
C VAL A 321 -2.40 3.71 -0.95
N PRO A 322 -1.72 3.61 0.20
CA PRO A 322 -2.35 3.89 1.47
C PRO A 322 -2.65 5.38 1.65
N GLY A 323 -3.66 5.69 2.47
CA GLY A 323 -4.08 7.05 2.77
C GLY A 323 -2.95 7.95 3.29
N MET A 324 -2.96 9.20 2.84
CA MET A 324 -1.95 10.22 3.13
C MET A 324 -2.58 11.52 3.65
N THR A 325 -3.69 11.41 4.38
CA THR A 325 -4.25 12.54 5.14
C THR A 325 -3.55 12.68 6.50
N GLU A 326 -3.73 13.79 7.19
CA GLU A 326 -3.10 14.04 8.50
C GLU A 326 -3.45 12.99 9.57
N THR A 327 -4.60 12.33 9.43
CA THR A 327 -5.10 11.29 10.33
C THR A 327 -4.88 9.87 9.79
N SER A 328 -4.11 9.72 8.71
CA SER A 328 -3.83 8.43 8.10
C SER A 328 -2.68 7.70 8.80
N LEU A 329 -2.73 6.37 8.74
CA LEU A 329 -1.80 5.47 9.42
C LEU A 329 -0.34 5.58 8.93
N VAL A 330 -0.12 5.91 7.62
CA VAL A 330 1.24 6.09 7.09
C VAL A 330 1.94 7.30 7.68
N PRO A 331 1.34 8.51 7.74
CA PRO A 331 1.88 9.64 8.47
C PRO A 331 2.11 9.36 9.96
N ASP A 332 1.25 8.58 10.61
CA ASP A 332 1.42 8.23 12.03
C ASP A 332 2.65 7.34 12.25
N ALA A 333 2.85 6.30 11.41
CA ALA A 333 4.04 5.45 11.46
C ALA A 333 5.33 6.26 11.21
N ALA A 334 5.31 7.17 10.22
CA ALA A 334 6.44 8.02 9.90
C ALA A 334 6.79 8.97 11.06
N ARG A 335 5.78 9.57 11.68
CA ARG A 335 5.95 10.45 12.85
C ARG A 335 6.58 9.72 14.03
N ALA A 336 6.24 8.44 14.24
CA ALA A 336 6.80 7.63 15.31
C ALA A 336 8.32 7.39 15.17
N ILE A 337 8.87 7.49 13.95
CA ILE A 337 10.31 7.44 13.69
C ILE A 337 10.94 8.83 13.51
N GLY A 338 10.21 9.90 13.86
CA GLY A 338 10.71 11.27 13.78
C GLY A 338 10.66 11.92 12.39
N LEU A 339 9.95 11.30 11.42
CA LEU A 339 9.83 11.83 10.07
C LEU A 339 8.61 12.75 9.96
N SER A 340 8.82 13.99 9.52
CA SER A 340 7.73 14.92 9.27
C SER A 340 6.93 14.53 8.01
N PHE A 341 5.70 15.03 7.87
CA PHE A 341 4.89 14.72 6.70
C PHE A 341 5.52 15.19 5.36
N PRO A 342 6.09 16.39 5.26
CA PRO A 342 6.84 16.77 4.06
C PRO A 342 8.02 15.84 3.76
N ALA A 343 8.82 15.47 4.77
CA ALA A 343 9.93 14.55 4.60
C ALA A 343 9.47 13.12 4.21
N LEU A 344 8.31 12.67 4.69
CA LEU A 344 7.68 11.43 4.23
C LEU A 344 7.30 11.52 2.74
N CYS A 345 6.67 12.61 2.29
CA CYS A 345 6.33 12.82 0.88
C CYS A 345 7.59 12.82 0.00
N GLU A 346 8.65 13.50 0.43
CA GLU A 346 9.95 13.49 -0.25
C GLU A 346 10.56 12.09 -0.30
N LYS A 347 10.52 11.33 0.81
CA LYS A 347 10.98 9.93 0.87
C LYS A 347 10.21 9.05 -0.13
N ILE A 348 8.89 9.17 -0.19
CA ILE A 348 8.05 8.42 -1.15
C ILE A 348 8.40 8.82 -2.58
N LEU A 349 8.56 10.12 -2.85
CA LEU A 349 8.95 10.65 -4.14
C LEU A 349 10.31 10.10 -4.59
N SER A 350 11.30 10.02 -3.68
CA SER A 350 12.63 9.48 -3.97
C SER A 350 12.65 7.99 -4.36
N MET A 351 11.58 7.25 -4.03
CA MET A 351 11.38 5.85 -4.41
C MET A 351 10.64 5.69 -5.75
N ALA A 352 10.25 6.81 -6.39
CA ALA A 352 9.58 6.74 -7.70
C ALA A 352 10.50 6.20 -8.78
N GLY A 353 9.94 5.53 -9.77
CA GLY A 353 10.70 5.00 -10.89
C GLY A 353 9.83 4.27 -11.90
N TYR A 354 10.46 3.85 -12.99
CA TYR A 354 9.85 2.90 -13.91
C TYR A 354 9.81 1.52 -13.24
N ARG A 355 8.64 0.90 -13.19
CA ARG A 355 8.46 -0.44 -12.65
C ARG A 355 8.47 -1.45 -13.81
N ARG A 356 9.65 -1.99 -14.12
CA ARG A 356 9.84 -3.02 -15.14
C ARG A 356 9.58 -4.42 -14.59
#